data_770634a2d7ca8b899bd5cec0a032bb78
#
_entry.id   770634a2d7ca8b899bd5cec0a032bb78
#
_cell.length_a   1.000
_cell.length_b   1.000
_cell.length_c   1.000
_cell.angle_alpha   90.00
_cell.angle_beta   90.00
_cell.angle_gamma   90.00
#
_symmetry.space_group_name_H-M   'P 1'
#
loop_
_entity.id
_entity.type
_entity.pdbx_description
1 polymer ?
#
loop_
_entity_poly.entity_id
_entity_poly.type
_entity_poly.pdbx_seq_one_letter_code
_entity_poly.pdbx_strand_id
1 'polypeptide(L)'
;AIIVFIVIGLLAMFGAIPIAGYDHAPLFENFYNDGWLPNGVIPIFSTLLTVVFAFSGTEVVGVAAGETKDPAQAIPKAVHTTVLRLAIFFIGSIAVMSALIPWHRSGVDTSPFVLVFQSIGMPFAGDVMNFVVLTAVLSAANSGLYVCSRMVWSLAQEGMIPRVLGKTNFHGVPVFAVLFSMAGSLLALLSSVVAASTVYLALVAVSDRKS
;
A
#
# COMPACT_ATOMS: atom_id res chain seq x y z
N ALA A 1 -0.66 -13.20 4.60
CA ALA A 1 -2.02 -12.64 4.67
C ALA A 1 -2.66 -12.55 3.28
N ILE A 2 -2.09 -11.79 2.31
CA ILE A 2 -2.70 -11.56 0.98
C ILE A 2 -2.91 -12.86 0.19
N ILE A 3 -1.95 -13.79 0.21
CA ILE A 3 -2.10 -15.09 -0.46
C ILE A 3 -3.29 -15.87 0.13
N VAL A 4 -3.39 -15.90 1.46
CA VAL A 4 -4.51 -16.57 2.16
C VAL A 4 -5.84 -15.91 1.77
N PHE A 5 -5.88 -14.58 1.72
CA PHE A 5 -7.04 -13.83 1.27
C PHE A 5 -7.44 -14.20 -0.17
N ILE A 6 -6.48 -14.23 -1.10
CA ILE A 6 -6.75 -14.61 -2.50
C ILE A 6 -7.27 -16.04 -2.59
N VAL A 7 -6.65 -16.99 -1.87
CA VAL A 7 -7.08 -18.40 -1.89
C VAL A 7 -8.48 -18.57 -1.33
N ILE A 8 -8.75 -18.00 -0.14
CA ILE A 8 -10.08 -18.08 0.49
C ILE A 8 -11.11 -17.37 -0.38
N GLY A 9 -10.78 -16.19 -0.92
CA GLY A 9 -11.67 -15.46 -1.79
C GLY A 9 -11.98 -16.17 -3.11
N LEU A 10 -11.01 -16.85 -3.71
CA LEU A 10 -11.25 -17.71 -4.88
C LEU A 10 -12.16 -18.89 -4.52
N LEU A 11 -11.93 -19.56 -3.39
CA LEU A 11 -12.80 -20.66 -2.93
C LEU A 11 -14.23 -20.16 -2.71
N ALA A 12 -14.41 -18.99 -2.14
CA ALA A 12 -15.72 -18.36 -1.95
C ALA A 12 -16.36 -17.97 -3.30
N MET A 13 -15.59 -17.38 -4.21
CA MET A 13 -16.04 -17.01 -5.56
C MET A 13 -16.55 -18.22 -6.35
N PHE A 14 -15.91 -19.39 -6.23
CA PHE A 14 -16.33 -20.64 -6.88
C PHE A 14 -17.38 -21.43 -6.10
N GLY A 15 -17.88 -20.91 -4.98
CA GLY A 15 -18.95 -21.53 -4.21
C GLY A 15 -18.50 -22.65 -3.26
N ALA A 16 -17.19 -22.84 -3.05
CA ALA A 16 -16.67 -23.80 -2.07
C ALA A 16 -16.91 -23.32 -0.62
N ILE A 17 -17.08 -22.01 -0.43
CA ILE A 17 -17.40 -21.40 0.87
C ILE A 17 -18.67 -20.55 0.67
N PRO A 18 -19.72 -20.75 1.51
CA PRO A 18 -20.95 -19.95 1.41
C PRO A 18 -20.68 -18.48 1.75
N ILE A 19 -21.32 -17.58 1.00
CA ILE A 19 -21.22 -16.14 1.19
C ILE A 19 -22.58 -15.60 1.62
N ALA A 20 -22.60 -14.78 2.66
CA ALA A 20 -23.82 -14.13 3.11
C ALA A 20 -24.39 -13.21 2.02
N GLY A 21 -25.62 -13.49 1.62
CA GLY A 21 -26.33 -12.71 0.58
C GLY A 21 -26.25 -13.29 -0.84
N TYR A 22 -25.65 -14.46 -1.02
CA TYR A 22 -25.66 -15.21 -2.27
C TYR A 22 -26.13 -16.64 -2.03
N ASP A 23 -27.14 -17.08 -2.77
CA ASP A 23 -27.65 -18.47 -2.76
C ASP A 23 -26.86 -19.39 -3.69
N HIS A 24 -25.99 -18.81 -4.52
CA HIS A 24 -25.14 -19.52 -5.50
C HIS A 24 -23.75 -18.88 -5.56
N ALA A 25 -22.82 -19.54 -6.25
CA ALA A 25 -21.48 -19.01 -6.46
C ALA A 25 -21.52 -17.68 -7.24
N PRO A 26 -21.03 -16.55 -6.72
CA PRO A 26 -21.12 -15.26 -7.39
C PRO A 26 -20.29 -15.18 -8.68
N LEU A 27 -19.26 -16.01 -8.82
CA LEU A 27 -18.38 -16.07 -10.00
C LEU A 27 -17.97 -14.65 -10.47
N PHE A 28 -18.40 -14.25 -11.65
CA PHE A 28 -18.12 -12.96 -12.26
C PHE A 28 -19.36 -12.04 -12.31
N GLU A 29 -20.41 -12.38 -11.57
CA GLU A 29 -21.69 -11.68 -11.64
C GLU A 29 -21.58 -10.19 -11.33
N ASN A 30 -20.80 -9.85 -10.30
CA ASN A 30 -20.55 -8.45 -9.91
C ASN A 30 -19.73 -7.64 -10.92
N PHE A 31 -19.13 -8.29 -11.93
CA PHE A 31 -18.43 -7.57 -13.00
C PHE A 31 -19.36 -7.07 -14.11
N TYR A 32 -20.56 -7.67 -14.25
CA TYR A 32 -21.47 -7.38 -15.37
C TYR A 32 -22.80 -6.78 -14.94
N ASN A 33 -23.25 -6.98 -13.69
CA ASN A 33 -24.60 -6.61 -13.25
C ASN A 33 -24.94 -5.14 -13.51
N ASP A 34 -23.98 -4.24 -13.35
CA ASP A 34 -24.15 -2.80 -13.60
C ASP A 34 -23.49 -2.34 -14.92
N GLY A 35 -23.09 -3.29 -15.77
CA GLY A 35 -22.31 -3.02 -16.98
C GLY A 35 -20.82 -2.87 -16.71
N TRP A 36 -20.02 -2.91 -17.77
CA TRP A 36 -18.55 -2.85 -17.69
C TRP A 36 -18.00 -1.51 -17.17
N LEU A 37 -18.72 -0.43 -17.33
CA LEU A 37 -18.35 0.92 -16.94
C LEU A 37 -19.55 1.67 -16.35
N PRO A 38 -20.04 1.28 -15.17
CA PRO A 38 -21.27 1.86 -14.60
C PRO A 38 -21.15 3.36 -14.36
N ASN A 39 -19.94 3.87 -14.08
CA ASN A 39 -19.66 5.28 -13.83
C ASN A 39 -18.99 5.99 -15.02
N GLY A 40 -18.94 5.35 -16.19
CA GLY A 40 -18.25 5.89 -17.37
C GLY A 40 -16.72 5.83 -17.27
N VAL A 41 -16.04 6.52 -18.20
CA VAL A 41 -14.59 6.45 -18.37
C VAL A 41 -13.84 7.44 -17.47
N ILE A 42 -14.46 8.56 -17.08
CA ILE A 42 -13.81 9.63 -16.31
C ILE A 42 -13.25 9.14 -14.96
N PRO A 43 -13.95 8.31 -14.16
CA PRO A 43 -13.40 7.79 -12.92
C PRO A 43 -12.13 6.95 -13.08
N ILE A 44 -11.92 6.33 -14.25
CA ILE A 44 -10.70 5.56 -14.54
C ILE A 44 -9.49 6.50 -14.47
N PHE A 45 -9.55 7.66 -15.12
CA PHE A 45 -8.46 8.63 -15.11
C PHE A 45 -8.21 9.23 -13.72
N SER A 46 -9.25 9.53 -12.95
CA SER A 46 -9.08 10.02 -11.59
C SER A 46 -8.49 8.96 -10.65
N THR A 47 -8.83 7.68 -10.87
CA THR A 47 -8.29 6.57 -10.09
C THR A 47 -6.82 6.28 -10.43
N LEU A 48 -6.35 6.59 -11.65
CA LEU A 48 -4.95 6.40 -12.05
C LEU A 48 -3.97 7.10 -11.08
N LEU A 49 -4.29 8.30 -10.62
CA LEU A 49 -3.47 9.01 -9.62
C LEU A 49 -3.34 8.22 -8.31
N THR A 50 -4.45 7.66 -7.84
CA THR A 50 -4.46 6.83 -6.62
C THR A 50 -3.71 5.51 -6.84
N VAL A 51 -3.82 4.92 -8.04
CA VAL A 51 -3.11 3.69 -8.41
C VAL A 51 -1.59 3.93 -8.44
N VAL A 52 -1.11 5.04 -9.01
CA VAL A 52 0.32 5.40 -8.98
C VAL A 52 0.84 5.45 -7.55
N PHE A 53 0.08 6.08 -6.64
CA PHE A 53 0.43 6.11 -5.22
C PHE A 53 0.47 4.71 -4.57
N ALA A 54 -0.43 3.81 -4.98
CA ALA A 54 -0.45 2.43 -4.46
C ALA A 54 0.83 1.62 -4.81
N PHE A 55 1.54 2.02 -5.86
CA PHE A 55 2.85 1.45 -6.23
C PHE A 55 4.04 2.15 -5.56
N SER A 56 3.80 3.19 -4.77
CA SER A 56 4.83 3.84 -3.95
C SER A 56 5.48 2.84 -2.99
N GLY A 57 6.79 2.99 -2.78
CA GLY A 57 7.60 2.06 -2.00
C GLY A 57 8.43 1.09 -2.85
N THR A 58 8.19 1.00 -4.16
CA THR A 58 9.04 0.20 -5.07
C THR A 58 10.43 0.82 -5.25
N GLU A 59 10.54 2.13 -5.09
CA GLU A 59 11.78 2.90 -5.11
C GLU A 59 12.75 2.53 -3.98
N VAL A 60 12.27 1.91 -2.90
CA VAL A 60 13.10 1.41 -1.77
C VAL A 60 14.18 0.45 -2.27
N VAL A 61 13.89 -0.31 -3.33
CA VAL A 61 14.87 -1.20 -3.98
C VAL A 61 16.07 -0.40 -4.48
N GLY A 62 15.86 0.79 -5.06
CA GLY A 62 16.93 1.68 -5.52
C GLY A 62 17.77 2.24 -4.36
N VAL A 63 17.13 2.64 -3.27
CA VAL A 63 17.83 3.15 -2.07
C VAL A 63 18.67 2.05 -1.41
N ALA A 64 18.13 0.83 -1.30
CA ALA A 64 18.84 -0.30 -0.73
C ALA A 64 19.97 -0.84 -1.65
N ALA A 65 19.97 -0.48 -2.91
CA ALA A 65 20.99 -0.91 -3.88
C ALA A 65 22.40 -0.47 -3.49
N GLY A 66 22.53 0.73 -2.89
CA GLY A 66 23.83 1.25 -2.42
C GLY A 66 24.45 0.44 -1.28
N GLU A 67 23.70 -0.44 -0.62
CA GLU A 67 24.16 -1.29 0.49
C GLU A 67 24.40 -2.75 0.04
N THR A 68 24.18 -3.06 -1.23
CA THR A 68 24.27 -4.43 -1.76
C THR A 68 25.67 -4.72 -2.26
N LYS A 69 26.22 -5.92 -1.95
CA LYS A 69 27.57 -6.33 -2.34
C LYS A 69 27.77 -6.43 -3.84
N ASP A 70 26.71 -6.80 -4.60
CA ASP A 70 26.73 -6.91 -6.07
C ASP A 70 25.43 -6.26 -6.63
N PRO A 71 25.42 -4.92 -6.78
CA PRO A 71 24.24 -4.21 -7.28
C PRO A 71 23.83 -4.61 -8.69
N ALA A 72 24.79 -4.94 -9.56
CA ALA A 72 24.54 -5.24 -10.95
C ALA A 72 23.66 -6.49 -11.15
N GLN A 73 23.77 -7.47 -10.28
CA GLN A 73 22.94 -8.68 -10.31
C GLN A 73 21.73 -8.58 -9.38
N ALA A 74 21.90 -7.97 -8.20
CA ALA A 74 20.87 -7.92 -7.19
C ALA A 74 19.68 -7.01 -7.58
N ILE A 75 19.94 -5.84 -8.18
CA ILE A 75 18.90 -4.88 -8.54
C ILE A 75 17.94 -5.44 -9.58
N PRO A 76 18.37 -5.94 -10.75
CA PRO A 76 17.46 -6.46 -11.74
C PRO A 76 16.59 -7.61 -11.21
N LYS A 77 17.17 -8.51 -10.41
CA LYS A 77 16.45 -9.61 -9.77
C LYS A 77 15.41 -9.11 -8.76
N ALA A 78 15.76 -8.13 -7.94
CA ALA A 78 14.85 -7.52 -6.96
C ALA A 78 13.69 -6.81 -7.67
N VAL A 79 13.96 -6.01 -8.70
CA VAL A 79 12.94 -5.31 -9.50
C VAL A 79 11.99 -6.31 -10.13
N HIS A 80 12.50 -7.32 -10.85
CA HIS A 80 11.67 -8.34 -11.50
C HIS A 80 10.80 -9.09 -10.50
N THR A 81 11.35 -9.50 -9.36
CA THR A 81 10.61 -10.19 -8.30
C THR A 81 9.54 -9.29 -7.69
N THR A 82 9.84 -8.01 -7.49
CA THR A 82 8.90 -7.03 -6.94
C THR A 82 7.75 -6.79 -7.90
N VAL A 83 8.02 -6.53 -9.18
CA VAL A 83 6.98 -6.33 -10.20
C VAL A 83 6.06 -7.55 -10.30
N LEU A 84 6.62 -8.76 -10.34
CA LEU A 84 5.83 -9.99 -10.41
C LEU A 84 4.93 -10.16 -9.17
N ARG A 85 5.46 -9.94 -7.97
CA ARG A 85 4.69 -10.00 -6.71
C ARG A 85 3.57 -8.97 -6.69
N LEU A 86 3.86 -7.73 -7.07
CA LEU A 86 2.87 -6.66 -7.13
C LEU A 86 1.76 -7.02 -8.12
N ALA A 87 2.10 -7.45 -9.33
CA ALA A 87 1.10 -7.84 -10.32
C ALA A 87 0.17 -8.94 -9.78
N ILE A 88 0.73 -10.02 -9.22
CA ILE A 88 -0.07 -11.13 -8.67
C ILE A 88 -0.94 -10.64 -7.49
N PHE A 89 -0.36 -9.89 -6.56
CA PHE A 89 -1.09 -9.51 -5.33
C PHE A 89 -2.14 -8.43 -5.60
N PHE A 90 -1.84 -7.42 -6.41
CA PHE A 90 -2.83 -6.39 -6.74
C PHE A 90 -3.93 -6.94 -7.65
N ILE A 91 -3.58 -7.57 -8.76
CA ILE A 91 -4.58 -8.12 -9.70
C ILE A 91 -5.42 -9.19 -9.00
N GLY A 92 -4.78 -10.12 -8.28
CA GLY A 92 -5.48 -11.20 -7.59
C GLY A 92 -6.40 -10.69 -6.48
N SER A 93 -5.95 -9.77 -5.63
CA SER A 93 -6.79 -9.26 -4.54
C SER A 93 -7.93 -8.38 -5.06
N ILE A 94 -7.68 -7.52 -6.07
CA ILE A 94 -8.73 -6.68 -6.66
C ILE A 94 -9.76 -7.55 -7.39
N ALA A 95 -9.32 -8.55 -8.15
CA ALA A 95 -10.23 -9.48 -8.83
C ALA A 95 -11.15 -10.19 -7.84
N VAL A 96 -10.60 -10.73 -6.76
CA VAL A 96 -11.38 -11.37 -5.68
C VAL A 96 -12.35 -10.39 -5.03
N MET A 97 -11.88 -9.20 -4.65
CA MET A 97 -12.74 -8.18 -4.03
C MET A 97 -13.89 -7.78 -4.95
N SER A 98 -13.59 -7.51 -6.22
CA SER A 98 -14.61 -7.10 -7.21
C SER A 98 -15.60 -8.21 -7.54
N ALA A 99 -15.21 -9.48 -7.43
CA ALA A 99 -16.10 -10.62 -7.58
C ALA A 99 -17.07 -10.79 -6.41
N LEU A 100 -16.57 -10.57 -5.16
CA LEU A 100 -17.30 -10.86 -3.94
C LEU A 100 -18.10 -9.69 -3.38
N ILE A 101 -17.69 -8.45 -3.67
CA ILE A 101 -18.30 -7.24 -3.13
C ILE A 101 -18.82 -6.37 -4.28
N PRO A 102 -20.14 -6.09 -4.33
CA PRO A 102 -20.67 -5.09 -5.24
C PRO A 102 -20.01 -3.73 -4.98
N TRP A 103 -19.65 -3.01 -6.03
CA TRP A 103 -18.93 -1.74 -5.93
C TRP A 103 -19.64 -0.69 -5.08
N HIS A 104 -20.99 -0.70 -5.03
CA HIS A 104 -21.81 0.19 -4.19
C HIS A 104 -21.54 0.01 -2.68
N ARG A 105 -21.08 -1.17 -2.24
CA ARG A 105 -20.73 -1.47 -0.84
C ARG A 105 -19.27 -1.20 -0.51
N SER A 106 -18.45 -0.90 -1.52
CA SER A 106 -17.05 -0.56 -1.35
C SER A 106 -16.91 0.89 -0.93
N GLY A 107 -17.11 1.20 0.36
CA GLY A 107 -16.94 2.53 0.93
C GLY A 107 -15.53 2.71 1.51
N VAL A 108 -15.21 3.96 1.88
CA VAL A 108 -13.95 4.32 2.57
C VAL A 108 -13.97 4.00 4.07
N ASP A 109 -15.13 3.70 4.64
CA ASP A 109 -15.30 3.54 6.09
C ASP A 109 -14.81 2.20 6.62
N THR A 110 -14.78 1.16 5.77
CA THR A 110 -14.34 -0.19 6.17
C THR A 110 -13.40 -0.77 5.12
N SER A 111 -12.32 -1.40 5.59
CA SER A 111 -11.39 -2.08 4.70
C SER A 111 -12.11 -3.15 3.86
N PRO A 112 -11.99 -3.15 2.52
CA PRO A 112 -12.59 -4.17 1.67
C PRO A 112 -12.18 -5.59 2.03
N PHE A 113 -10.98 -5.78 2.56
CA PHE A 113 -10.52 -7.07 3.07
C PHE A 113 -11.37 -7.57 4.24
N VAL A 114 -11.74 -6.67 5.15
CA VAL A 114 -12.61 -6.98 6.29
C VAL A 114 -14.01 -7.35 5.80
N LEU A 115 -14.55 -6.60 4.84
CA LEU A 115 -15.88 -6.86 4.25
C LEU A 115 -15.95 -8.26 3.62
N VAL A 116 -14.93 -8.71 2.88
CA VAL A 116 -14.89 -10.06 2.31
C VAL A 116 -14.95 -11.12 3.41
N PHE A 117 -14.15 -10.99 4.46
CA PHE A 117 -14.15 -11.98 5.53
C PHE A 117 -15.44 -11.97 6.35
N GLN A 118 -16.07 -10.83 6.54
CA GLN A 118 -17.39 -10.73 7.17
C GLN A 118 -18.47 -11.41 6.33
N SER A 119 -18.43 -11.26 5.01
CA SER A 119 -19.41 -11.88 4.10
C SER A 119 -19.28 -13.41 4.06
N ILE A 120 -18.11 -13.96 4.37
CA ILE A 120 -17.86 -15.42 4.48
C ILE A 120 -18.32 -15.97 5.84
N GLY A 121 -18.79 -15.11 6.77
CA GLY A 121 -19.31 -15.54 8.06
C GLY A 121 -18.24 -15.93 9.08
N MET A 122 -17.01 -15.46 8.94
CA MET A 122 -15.92 -15.67 9.90
C MET A 122 -15.95 -14.59 10.99
N PRO A 123 -16.46 -14.83 12.21
CA PRO A 123 -16.72 -13.77 13.18
C PRO A 123 -15.46 -13.04 13.68
N PHE A 124 -14.31 -13.72 13.74
CA PHE A 124 -13.04 -13.12 14.19
C PHE A 124 -12.11 -12.71 13.05
N ALA A 125 -12.49 -12.96 11.80
CA ALA A 125 -11.61 -12.67 10.66
C ALA A 125 -11.41 -11.16 10.45
N GLY A 126 -12.41 -10.34 10.81
CA GLY A 126 -12.28 -8.88 10.81
C GLY A 126 -11.17 -8.40 11.73
N ASP A 127 -11.11 -8.89 12.97
CA ASP A 127 -10.10 -8.49 13.95
C ASP A 127 -8.70 -8.96 13.55
N VAL A 128 -8.59 -10.19 13.04
CA VAL A 128 -7.33 -10.73 12.51
C VAL A 128 -6.85 -9.90 11.32
N MET A 129 -7.76 -9.54 10.39
CA MET A 129 -7.39 -8.69 9.25
C MET A 129 -7.01 -7.28 9.67
N ASN A 130 -7.71 -6.68 10.63
CA ASN A 130 -7.34 -5.38 11.18
C ASN A 130 -5.94 -5.42 11.81
N PHE A 131 -5.61 -6.48 12.55
CA PHE A 131 -4.27 -6.66 13.10
C PHE A 131 -3.21 -6.81 12.01
N VAL A 132 -3.49 -7.58 10.95
CA VAL A 132 -2.60 -7.73 9.79
C VAL A 132 -2.40 -6.40 9.07
N VAL A 133 -3.46 -5.63 8.85
CA VAL A 133 -3.38 -4.30 8.22
C VAL A 133 -2.57 -3.35 9.11
N LEU A 134 -2.80 -3.34 10.41
CA LEU A 134 -2.05 -2.52 11.36
C LEU A 134 -0.54 -2.84 11.31
N THR A 135 -0.18 -4.12 11.35
CA THR A 135 1.24 -4.53 11.27
C THR A 135 1.86 -4.19 9.92
N ALA A 136 1.11 -4.30 8.82
CA ALA A 136 1.57 -3.91 7.50
C ALA A 136 1.82 -2.39 7.40
N VAL A 137 0.91 -1.57 7.93
CA VAL A 137 1.05 -0.10 7.96
C VAL A 137 2.25 0.33 8.82
N LEU A 138 2.43 -0.28 9.99
CA LEU A 138 3.61 -0.03 10.84
C LEU A 138 4.92 -0.40 10.14
N SER A 139 4.94 -1.54 9.43
CA SER A 139 6.10 -1.95 8.63
C SER A 139 6.39 -0.98 7.50
N ALA A 140 5.36 -0.51 6.78
CA ALA A 140 5.50 0.48 5.72
C ALA A 140 6.01 1.82 6.25
N ALA A 141 5.49 2.29 7.39
CA ALA A 141 5.94 3.51 8.06
C ALA A 141 7.43 3.41 8.46
N ASN A 142 7.85 2.27 9.02
CA ASN A 142 9.26 2.03 9.36
C ASN A 142 10.16 2.03 8.12
N SER A 143 9.72 1.41 7.02
CA SER A 143 10.46 1.43 5.74
C SER A 143 10.55 2.84 5.16
N GLY A 144 9.47 3.62 5.23
CA GLY A 144 9.46 5.02 4.82
C GLY A 144 10.44 5.87 5.63
N LEU A 145 10.47 5.68 6.95
CA LEU A 145 11.43 6.38 7.83
C LEU A 145 12.88 6.02 7.47
N TYR A 146 13.16 4.75 7.18
CA TYR A 146 14.48 4.31 6.71
C TYR A 146 14.87 5.05 5.43
N VAL A 147 14.02 5.05 4.41
CA VAL A 147 14.30 5.71 3.12
C VAL A 147 14.51 7.21 3.31
N CYS A 148 13.60 7.89 4.02
CA CYS A 148 13.72 9.33 4.28
C CYS A 148 15.03 9.67 5.00
N SER A 149 15.39 8.91 6.03
CA SER A 149 16.62 9.15 6.78
C SER A 149 17.87 8.95 5.92
N ARG A 150 17.87 7.97 5.01
CA ARG A 150 18.98 7.73 4.08
C ARG A 150 19.09 8.83 3.03
N MET A 151 17.96 9.31 2.50
CA MET A 151 17.94 10.44 1.57
C MET A 151 18.46 11.73 2.22
N VAL A 152 17.99 12.04 3.44
CA VAL A 152 18.49 13.19 4.21
C VAL A 152 19.99 13.07 4.46
N TRP A 153 20.47 11.89 4.84
CA TRP A 153 21.89 11.64 5.03
C TRP A 153 22.69 11.86 3.75
N SER A 154 22.24 11.33 2.62
CA SER A 154 22.91 11.49 1.32
C SER A 154 23.01 12.96 0.89
N LEU A 155 21.90 13.72 1.00
CA LEU A 155 21.89 15.15 0.71
C LEU A 155 22.85 15.96 1.61
N ALA A 156 23.00 15.53 2.87
CA ALA A 156 23.97 16.16 3.77
C ALA A 156 25.42 15.83 3.40
N GLN A 157 25.70 14.64 2.86
CA GLN A 157 27.04 14.28 2.34
C GLN A 157 27.39 15.10 1.09
N GLU A 158 26.41 15.35 0.23
CA GLU A 158 26.57 16.19 -0.97
C GLU A 158 26.65 17.69 -0.66
N GLY A 159 26.44 18.09 0.62
CA GLY A 159 26.52 19.47 1.07
C GLY A 159 25.30 20.32 0.72
N MET A 160 24.21 19.71 0.26
CA MET A 160 22.94 20.41 -0.08
C MET A 160 22.16 20.84 1.16
N ILE A 161 22.37 20.19 2.29
CA ILE A 161 21.75 20.50 3.59
C ILE A 161 22.83 20.50 4.70
N PRO A 162 22.53 20.98 5.92
CA PRO A 162 23.52 21.09 6.99
C PRO A 162 24.25 19.77 7.26
N ARG A 163 25.57 19.81 7.25
CA ARG A 163 26.47 18.66 7.43
C ARG A 163 26.26 17.88 8.73
N VAL A 164 25.62 18.48 9.73
CA VAL A 164 25.28 17.81 10.98
C VAL A 164 24.39 16.59 10.74
N LEU A 165 23.47 16.66 9.76
CA LEU A 165 22.58 15.56 9.40
C LEU A 165 23.31 14.39 8.71
N GLY A 166 24.52 14.64 8.20
CA GLY A 166 25.39 13.61 7.58
C GLY A 166 26.27 12.83 8.57
N LYS A 167 26.22 13.15 9.87
CA LYS A 167 27.02 12.44 10.88
C LYS A 167 26.41 11.09 11.21
N THR A 168 27.24 10.05 11.19
CA THR A 168 26.87 8.69 11.60
C THR A 168 27.45 8.36 12.98
N ASN A 169 26.79 7.46 13.70
CA ASN A 169 27.30 6.90 14.94
C ASN A 169 28.33 5.77 14.67
N PHE A 170 28.85 5.13 15.72
CA PHE A 170 29.84 4.02 15.64
C PHE A 170 29.32 2.80 14.85
N HIS A 171 27.99 2.66 14.68
CA HIS A 171 27.35 1.59 13.93
C HIS A 171 26.98 2.01 12.48
N GLY A 172 27.44 3.18 12.02
CA GLY A 172 27.11 3.69 10.68
C GLY A 172 25.67 4.23 10.53
N VAL A 173 24.93 4.40 11.63
CA VAL A 173 23.56 4.92 11.61
C VAL A 173 23.56 6.45 11.65
N PRO A 174 22.88 7.15 10.72
CA PRO A 174 22.77 8.60 10.69
C PRO A 174 21.69 9.10 11.66
N VAL A 175 21.98 9.09 12.96
CA VAL A 175 21.03 9.37 14.04
C VAL A 175 20.32 10.72 13.87
N PHE A 176 21.07 11.77 13.49
CA PHE A 176 20.47 13.11 13.29
C PHE A 176 19.50 13.16 12.09
N ALA A 177 19.79 12.41 11.01
CA ALA A 177 18.89 12.30 9.89
C ALA A 177 17.62 11.52 10.26
N VAL A 178 17.74 10.46 11.07
CA VAL A 178 16.60 9.70 11.59
C VAL A 178 15.72 10.59 12.47
N LEU A 179 16.29 11.33 13.43
CA LEU A 179 15.54 12.23 14.30
C LEU A 179 14.83 13.34 13.50
N PHE A 180 15.50 13.90 12.49
CA PHE A 180 14.90 14.89 11.60
C PHE A 180 13.70 14.31 10.83
N SER A 181 13.83 13.10 10.29
CA SER A 181 12.75 12.41 9.59
C SER A 181 11.59 12.05 10.53
N MET A 182 11.89 11.65 11.78
CA MET A 182 10.87 11.42 12.81
C MET A 182 10.11 12.69 13.18
N ALA A 183 10.79 13.84 13.27
CA ALA A 183 10.12 15.12 13.51
C ALA A 183 9.14 15.46 12.39
N GLY A 184 9.49 15.20 11.12
CA GLY A 184 8.57 15.31 9.99
C GLY A 184 7.37 14.39 10.12
N SER A 185 7.58 13.15 10.56
CA SER A 185 6.49 12.18 10.79
C SER A 185 5.56 12.62 11.93
N LEU A 186 6.09 13.22 12.99
CA LEU A 186 5.28 13.78 14.08
C LEU A 186 4.42 14.97 13.60
N LEU A 187 4.97 15.83 12.73
CA LEU A 187 4.19 16.90 12.10
C LEU A 187 3.07 16.34 11.23
N ALA A 188 3.30 15.23 10.54
CA ALA A 188 2.26 14.54 9.77
C ALA A 188 1.11 14.01 10.66
N LEU A 189 1.39 13.59 11.90
CA LEU A 189 0.35 13.21 12.86
C LEU A 189 -0.58 14.37 13.24
N LEU A 190 -0.08 15.60 13.28
CA LEU A 190 -0.91 16.78 13.53
C LEU A 190 -1.95 16.97 12.42
N SER A 191 -1.63 16.60 11.19
CA SER A 191 -2.55 16.67 10.06
C SER A 191 -3.76 15.73 10.23
N SER A 192 -3.61 14.60 10.90
CA SER A 192 -4.69 13.64 11.14
C SER A 192 -5.77 14.20 12.09
N VAL A 193 -5.40 15.13 12.95
CA VAL A 193 -6.31 15.78 13.90
C VAL A 193 -7.08 16.93 13.23
N VAL A 194 -6.45 17.63 12.29
CA VAL A 194 -6.99 18.88 11.71
C VAL A 194 -7.88 18.62 10.49
N ALA A 195 -7.51 17.71 9.61
CA ALA A 195 -8.31 17.41 8.40
C ALA A 195 -7.76 16.18 7.66
N ALA A 196 -7.99 14.98 8.18
CA ALA A 196 -7.40 13.75 7.66
C ALA A 196 -7.61 13.50 6.15
N SER A 197 -8.82 13.76 5.63
CA SER A 197 -9.14 13.55 4.21
C SER A 197 -8.54 14.62 3.29
N THR A 198 -8.59 15.88 3.70
CA THR A 198 -8.14 17.01 2.87
C THR A 198 -6.62 17.07 2.78
N VAL A 199 -5.92 16.79 3.89
CA VAL A 199 -4.45 16.83 3.94
C VAL A 199 -3.84 15.68 3.15
N TYR A 200 -4.42 14.47 3.23
CA TYR A 200 -3.97 13.32 2.44
C TYR A 200 -4.04 13.62 0.93
N LEU A 201 -5.19 14.11 0.47
CA LEU A 201 -5.37 14.47 -0.94
C LEU A 201 -4.44 15.60 -1.39
N ALA A 202 -4.22 16.61 -0.53
CA ALA A 202 -3.28 17.70 -0.82
C ALA A 202 -1.83 17.21 -0.90
N LEU A 203 -1.40 16.32 0.00
CA LEU A 203 -0.04 15.76 -0.02
C LEU A 203 0.20 14.89 -1.25
N VAL A 204 -0.77 14.06 -1.64
CA VAL A 204 -0.72 13.26 -2.87
C VAL A 204 -0.62 14.17 -4.10
N ALA A 205 -1.45 15.22 -4.18
CA ALA A 205 -1.44 16.16 -5.29
C ALA A 205 -0.13 16.99 -5.39
N VAL A 206 0.51 17.31 -4.25
CA VAL A 206 1.81 18.01 -4.22
C VAL A 206 2.94 17.07 -4.64
N SER A 207 2.90 15.79 -4.22
CA SER A 207 3.88 14.79 -4.62
C SER A 207 3.87 14.57 -6.13
N ASP A 208 2.69 14.55 -6.74
CA ASP A 208 2.51 14.32 -8.18
C ASP A 208 2.93 15.54 -9.05
N ARG A 209 2.90 16.76 -8.50
CA ARG A 209 3.32 17.98 -9.23
C ARG A 209 4.83 18.11 -9.44
N LYS A 210 5.66 17.28 -8.80
CA LYS A 210 7.13 17.34 -8.89
C LYS A 210 7.75 16.21 -9.71
N SER A 211 6.93 15.31 -10.24
CA SER A 211 7.30 14.32 -11.26
C SER A 211 7.03 14.87 -12.65
#